data_fd6824450faa180622f48b10fe8ac3b0
#
_entry.id   fd6824450faa180622f48b10fe8ac3b0
#
_cell.length_a   1.000
_cell.length_b   1.000
_cell.length_c   1.000
_cell.angle_alpha   90.00
_cell.angle_beta   90.00
_cell.angle_gamma   90.00
#
_symmetry.space_group_name_H-M   'P 1'
#
loop_
_entity.id
_entity.type
_entity.pdbx_description
1 polymer ?
#
loop_
_entity_poly.entity_id
_entity_poly.type
_entity_poly.pdbx_seq_one_letter_code
_entity_poly.pdbx_strand_id
1 'polypeptide(L)'
;MHYSLSRDDCMNVLIVGAGLVAYGCAYAALQDGHKVHVADHSIEFGLPNMWPSVLLERDSIPLSFSTDQNFEGSDSSFRHEWIMKGMSIELARLGAEYLHRTRIVSSVQDNSGLYNVEFIGAGQQNGIFEYDRVIDTTQDTWIPWAKPHNISEISNTYHVEREEAVGYVHLQSNTFEFNDAIYQIHRHDGLSESWYQGDHTTTNRKVIEIISTMLPVNHALWDCSVRFQTGMELWSDTK
;
A
#
# COMPACT_ATOMS: atom_id res chain seq x y z
N MET A 1 -29.32 4.21 8.45
CA MET A 1 -29.58 5.67 8.37
C MET A 1 -28.49 6.25 7.48
N HIS A 2 -28.79 6.56 6.21
CA HIS A 2 -27.84 7.28 5.35
C HIS A 2 -27.95 8.77 5.68
N TYR A 3 -26.95 9.30 6.36
CA TYR A 3 -26.76 10.74 6.38
C TYR A 3 -26.22 11.13 4.99
N SER A 4 -27.01 11.82 4.18
CA SER A 4 -26.47 12.51 3.02
C SER A 4 -25.69 13.71 3.57
N LEU A 5 -24.38 13.68 3.46
CA LEU A 5 -23.54 14.86 3.66
C LEU A 5 -24.04 15.97 2.72
N SER A 6 -24.11 17.19 3.21
CA SER A 6 -24.39 18.34 2.36
C SER A 6 -23.28 18.44 1.31
N ARG A 7 -23.57 19.00 0.13
CA ARG A 7 -22.55 19.19 -0.93
C ARG A 7 -21.34 20.03 -0.47
N ASP A 8 -21.50 20.74 0.64
CA ASP A 8 -20.46 21.60 1.23
C ASP A 8 -19.44 20.85 2.09
N ASP A 9 -19.68 19.56 2.40
CA ASP A 9 -18.81 18.75 3.25
C ASP A 9 -17.91 17.78 2.44
N CYS A 10 -18.03 17.74 1.09
CA CYS A 10 -17.24 16.84 0.25
C CYS A 10 -15.87 17.44 -0.05
N MET A 11 -14.82 16.90 0.55
CA MET A 11 -13.44 17.30 0.33
C MET A 11 -12.81 16.64 -0.89
N ASN A 12 -11.81 17.32 -1.49
CA ASN A 12 -10.86 16.73 -2.41
C ASN A 12 -9.63 16.27 -1.62
N VAL A 13 -9.36 15.00 -1.59
CA VAL A 13 -8.28 14.38 -0.81
C VAL A 13 -7.22 13.81 -1.73
N LEU A 14 -5.97 14.18 -1.50
CA LEU A 14 -4.82 13.58 -2.15
C LEU A 14 -4.11 12.63 -1.17
N ILE A 15 -3.93 11.40 -1.59
CA ILE A 15 -3.12 10.42 -0.88
C ILE A 15 -1.89 10.13 -1.74
N VAL A 16 -0.71 10.28 -1.15
CA VAL A 16 0.58 10.11 -1.83
C VAL A 16 1.23 8.81 -1.38
N GLY A 17 1.54 7.96 -2.34
CA GLY A 17 2.00 6.59 -2.14
C GLY A 17 0.94 5.58 -2.56
N ALA A 18 1.36 4.36 -2.87
CA ALA A 18 0.50 3.31 -3.42
C ALA A 18 0.64 1.97 -2.67
N GLY A 19 0.85 2.03 -1.36
CA GLY A 19 0.87 0.88 -0.47
C GLY A 19 -0.51 0.59 0.14
N LEU A 20 -0.58 -0.44 0.99
CA LEU A 20 -1.83 -0.81 1.67
C LEU A 20 -2.30 0.24 2.68
N VAL A 21 -1.37 0.99 3.29
CA VAL A 21 -1.71 2.15 4.14
C VAL A 21 -2.42 3.22 3.31
N ALA A 22 -1.93 3.52 2.09
CA ALA A 22 -2.62 4.43 1.18
C ALA A 22 -4.03 3.95 0.85
N TYR A 23 -4.19 2.65 0.62
CA TYR A 23 -5.47 2.07 0.25
C TYR A 23 -6.47 2.07 1.41
N GLY A 24 -6.03 1.78 2.63
CA GLY A 24 -6.87 1.90 3.82
C GLY A 24 -7.36 3.34 4.03
N CYS A 25 -6.45 4.31 3.89
CA CYS A 25 -6.76 5.73 3.97
C CYS A 25 -7.76 6.16 2.88
N ALA A 26 -7.51 5.75 1.63
CA ALA A 26 -8.41 6.04 0.50
C ALA A 26 -9.80 5.42 0.68
N TYR A 27 -9.84 4.18 1.14
CA TYR A 27 -11.11 3.49 1.42
C TYR A 27 -11.95 4.24 2.46
N ALA A 28 -11.34 4.62 3.58
CA ALA A 28 -12.02 5.34 4.64
C ALA A 28 -12.51 6.72 4.18
N ALA A 29 -11.70 7.46 3.43
CA ALA A 29 -12.08 8.76 2.87
C ALA A 29 -13.25 8.65 1.87
N LEU A 30 -13.24 7.61 1.02
CA LEU A 30 -14.36 7.33 0.09
C LEU A 30 -15.64 6.94 0.83
N GLN A 31 -15.53 6.14 1.91
CA GLN A 31 -16.70 5.80 2.74
C GLN A 31 -17.31 7.03 3.43
N ASP A 32 -16.51 8.03 3.75
CA ASP A 32 -16.96 9.33 4.27
C ASP A 32 -17.54 10.26 3.18
N GLY A 33 -17.53 9.83 1.91
CA GLY A 33 -18.13 10.57 0.79
C GLY A 33 -17.23 11.62 0.15
N HIS A 34 -15.92 11.54 0.36
CA HIS A 34 -14.94 12.46 -0.22
C HIS A 34 -14.47 12.00 -1.61
N LYS A 35 -13.93 12.93 -2.38
CA LYS A 35 -13.24 12.64 -3.65
C LYS A 35 -11.77 12.33 -3.34
N VAL A 36 -11.29 11.23 -3.85
CA VAL A 36 -9.95 10.73 -3.53
C VAL A 36 -9.11 10.54 -4.78
N HIS A 37 -7.95 11.19 -4.79
CA HIS A 37 -6.87 10.91 -5.73
C HIS A 37 -5.75 10.16 -4.99
N VAL A 38 -5.25 9.09 -5.61
CA VAL A 38 -4.07 8.35 -5.13
C VAL A 38 -2.94 8.56 -6.13
N ALA A 39 -1.86 9.21 -5.71
CA ALA A 39 -0.75 9.55 -6.59
C ALA A 39 0.52 8.76 -6.23
N ASP A 40 1.14 8.15 -7.23
CA ASP A 40 2.43 7.50 -7.09
C ASP A 40 3.24 7.53 -8.39
N HIS A 41 4.57 7.46 -8.26
CA HIS A 41 5.49 7.41 -9.40
C HIS A 41 5.51 6.04 -10.09
N SER A 42 4.93 5.01 -9.50
CA SER A 42 4.88 3.64 -10.04
C SER A 42 4.04 3.57 -11.31
N ILE A 43 4.40 2.61 -12.16
CA ILE A 43 3.64 2.31 -13.39
C ILE A 43 2.34 1.59 -13.03
N GLU A 44 2.40 0.72 -12.06
CA GLU A 44 1.31 -0.09 -11.56
C GLU A 44 1.46 -0.21 -10.04
N PHE A 45 0.38 -0.06 -9.31
CA PHE A 45 0.39 -0.16 -7.85
C PHE A 45 0.62 -1.61 -7.42
N GLY A 46 1.46 -1.79 -6.38
CA GLY A 46 1.86 -3.10 -5.88
C GLY A 46 3.05 -3.74 -6.59
N LEU A 47 3.64 -3.06 -7.58
CA LEU A 47 4.88 -3.48 -8.22
C LEU A 47 6.02 -2.49 -7.95
N PRO A 48 7.27 -2.96 -7.78
CA PRO A 48 7.63 -4.38 -7.63
C PRO A 48 7.11 -4.99 -6.34
N ASN A 49 6.92 -6.31 -6.32
CA ASN A 49 6.54 -7.00 -5.09
C ASN A 49 7.73 -7.03 -4.11
N MET A 50 7.66 -6.21 -3.08
CA MET A 50 8.72 -6.04 -2.08
C MET A 50 8.22 -6.37 -0.66
N TRP A 51 7.06 -7.02 -0.55
CA TRP A 51 6.39 -7.27 0.72
C TRP A 51 6.00 -8.75 0.90
N PRO A 52 5.97 -9.24 2.15
CA PRO A 52 5.40 -10.54 2.46
C PRO A 52 3.94 -10.65 2.04
N SER A 53 3.56 -11.83 1.58
CA SER A 53 2.18 -12.16 1.18
C SER A 53 1.30 -12.55 2.38
N VAL A 54 1.53 -11.97 3.56
CA VAL A 54 0.80 -12.27 4.81
C VAL A 54 -0.55 -11.57 4.80
N LEU A 55 -1.63 -12.31 5.08
CA LEU A 55 -2.98 -11.80 5.25
C LEU A 55 -3.68 -12.63 6.34
N LEU A 56 -3.53 -12.24 7.60
CA LEU A 56 -4.05 -13.01 8.73
C LEU A 56 -5.57 -12.82 8.92
N GLU A 57 -6.08 -11.62 8.63
CA GLU A 57 -7.49 -11.28 8.76
C GLU A 57 -8.08 -10.89 7.40
N ARG A 58 -8.44 -11.90 6.61
CA ARG A 58 -8.95 -11.72 5.25
C ARG A 58 -10.15 -10.80 5.16
N ASP A 59 -11.10 -10.94 6.08
CA ASP A 59 -12.36 -10.18 6.06
C ASP A 59 -12.19 -8.72 6.47
N SER A 60 -11.02 -8.33 6.96
CA SER A 60 -10.71 -6.94 7.31
C SER A 60 -10.38 -6.07 6.10
N ILE A 61 -10.05 -6.68 4.95
CA ILE A 61 -9.80 -5.98 3.69
C ILE A 61 -11.01 -6.18 2.76
N PRO A 62 -11.64 -5.12 2.25
CA PRO A 62 -12.80 -5.21 1.37
C PRO A 62 -12.42 -5.67 -0.04
N LEU A 63 -11.88 -6.88 -0.14
CA LEU A 63 -11.55 -7.50 -1.41
C LEU A 63 -12.80 -8.11 -2.00
N SER A 64 -13.33 -7.53 -3.07
CA SER A 64 -14.38 -8.12 -3.90
C SER A 64 -13.82 -9.19 -4.86
N PHE A 65 -12.85 -9.98 -4.41
CA PHE A 65 -12.51 -11.18 -5.16
C PHE A 65 -13.71 -12.11 -5.08
N SER A 66 -14.35 -12.35 -6.22
CA SER A 66 -15.29 -13.44 -6.27
C SER A 66 -14.55 -14.70 -5.84
N THR A 67 -15.06 -15.37 -4.83
CA THR A 67 -14.61 -16.67 -4.35
C THR A 67 -14.64 -17.74 -5.47
N ASP A 68 -15.19 -17.41 -6.61
CA ASP A 68 -15.32 -18.26 -7.79
C ASP A 68 -14.05 -18.37 -8.63
N GLN A 69 -13.05 -17.50 -8.41
CA GLN A 69 -11.73 -17.68 -9.02
C GLN A 69 -10.81 -18.31 -7.96
N ASN A 70 -10.96 -19.61 -7.72
CA ASN A 70 -10.01 -20.56 -7.11
C ASN A 70 -8.72 -19.94 -6.49
N PHE A 71 -8.87 -18.91 -5.67
CA PHE A 71 -7.86 -18.51 -4.72
C PHE A 71 -7.92 -19.45 -3.50
N GLU A 72 -7.96 -20.75 -3.78
CA GLU A 72 -7.81 -21.78 -2.78
C GLU A 72 -6.43 -21.71 -2.16
N GLY A 73 -6.12 -20.78 -1.21
CA GLY A 73 -4.93 -20.56 -0.41
C GLY A 73 -5.14 -21.05 0.98
N SER A 74 -4.08 -21.25 1.66
CA SER A 74 -4.23 -21.18 3.09
C SER A 74 -5.04 -19.91 3.38
N ASP A 75 -5.93 -19.92 4.35
CA ASP A 75 -6.79 -18.79 4.69
C ASP A 75 -6.04 -17.50 5.03
N SER A 76 -4.70 -17.53 4.99
CA SER A 76 -3.81 -16.49 5.49
C SER A 76 -2.73 -16.00 4.52
N SER A 77 -2.76 -16.39 3.23
CA SER A 77 -1.73 -15.95 2.29
C SER A 77 -2.21 -15.79 0.85
N PHE A 78 -1.82 -14.70 0.23
CA PHE A 78 -2.03 -14.41 -1.18
C PHE A 78 -0.74 -13.80 -1.72
N ARG A 79 -0.58 -13.80 -3.04
CA ARG A 79 0.47 -12.97 -3.63
C ARG A 79 0.15 -11.50 -3.35
N HIS A 80 1.12 -10.77 -2.80
CA HIS A 80 0.92 -9.37 -2.40
C HIS A 80 0.43 -8.49 -3.58
N GLU A 81 0.97 -8.68 -4.77
CA GLU A 81 0.54 -7.96 -5.97
C GLU A 81 -0.92 -8.21 -6.35
N TRP A 82 -1.48 -9.36 -5.99
CA TRP A 82 -2.89 -9.66 -6.24
C TRP A 82 -3.80 -8.91 -5.27
N ILE A 83 -3.39 -8.81 -4.01
CA ILE A 83 -4.08 -7.99 -3.00
C ILE A 83 -4.10 -6.54 -3.48
N MET A 84 -2.94 -6.01 -3.88
CA MET A 84 -2.81 -4.64 -4.36
C MET A 84 -3.69 -4.38 -5.59
N LYS A 85 -3.69 -5.29 -6.54
CA LYS A 85 -4.53 -5.18 -7.74
C LYS A 85 -6.02 -5.25 -7.42
N GLY A 86 -6.42 -6.17 -6.56
CA GLY A 86 -7.81 -6.29 -6.12
C GLY A 86 -8.29 -5.03 -5.41
N MET A 87 -7.47 -4.49 -4.51
CA MET A 87 -7.77 -3.24 -3.82
C MET A 87 -7.85 -2.06 -4.78
N SER A 88 -6.95 -1.98 -5.78
CA SER A 88 -7.01 -0.92 -6.79
C SER A 88 -8.35 -0.95 -7.54
N ILE A 89 -8.81 -2.14 -7.93
CA ILE A 89 -10.10 -2.31 -8.63
C ILE A 89 -11.25 -1.89 -7.71
N GLU A 90 -11.23 -2.31 -6.46
CA GLU A 90 -12.31 -1.98 -5.52
C GLU A 90 -12.38 -0.48 -5.24
N LEU A 91 -11.26 0.17 -4.99
CA LEU A 91 -11.22 1.62 -4.75
C LEU A 91 -11.63 2.41 -6.01
N ALA A 92 -11.24 1.97 -7.21
CA ALA A 92 -11.70 2.57 -8.46
C ALA A 92 -13.23 2.45 -8.61
N ARG A 93 -13.80 1.28 -8.24
CA ARG A 93 -15.26 1.07 -8.23
C ARG A 93 -15.97 2.00 -7.23
N LEU A 94 -15.32 2.32 -6.13
CA LEU A 94 -15.82 3.28 -5.12
C LEU A 94 -15.61 4.75 -5.54
N GLY A 95 -14.86 5.00 -6.61
CA GLY A 95 -14.67 6.35 -7.18
C GLY A 95 -13.29 6.96 -6.96
N ALA A 96 -12.28 6.19 -6.49
CA ALA A 96 -10.91 6.69 -6.44
C ALA A 96 -10.35 6.93 -7.85
N GLU A 97 -9.63 8.03 -8.01
CA GLU A 97 -8.85 8.34 -9.20
C GLU A 97 -7.36 8.07 -8.96
N TYR A 98 -6.72 7.38 -9.91
CA TYR A 98 -5.31 7.01 -9.80
C TYR A 98 -4.42 7.85 -10.69
N LEU A 99 -3.42 8.46 -10.09
CA LEU A 99 -2.41 9.28 -10.76
C LEU A 99 -1.09 8.49 -10.82
N HIS A 100 -1.04 7.52 -11.74
CA HIS A 100 0.17 6.72 -12.00
C HIS A 100 1.28 7.54 -12.65
N ARG A 101 2.54 7.14 -12.48
CA ARG A 101 3.72 7.81 -13.03
C ARG A 101 3.75 9.30 -12.69
N THR A 102 3.19 9.64 -11.56
CA THR A 102 3.03 11.03 -11.12
C THR A 102 3.90 11.27 -9.90
N ARG A 103 4.70 12.32 -9.94
CA ARG A 103 5.53 12.76 -8.84
C ARG A 103 5.08 14.14 -8.38
N ILE A 104 4.98 14.32 -7.09
CA ILE A 104 4.75 15.63 -6.47
C ILE A 104 6.10 16.35 -6.39
N VAL A 105 6.13 17.57 -6.91
CA VAL A 105 7.32 18.44 -6.90
C VAL A 105 7.24 19.55 -5.86
N SER A 106 6.03 19.91 -5.47
CA SER A 106 5.80 20.83 -4.34
C SER A 106 4.39 20.63 -3.77
N SER A 107 4.24 20.95 -2.48
CA SER A 107 2.96 21.07 -1.79
C SER A 107 3.04 22.25 -0.84
N VAL A 108 2.17 23.22 -1.01
CA VAL A 108 2.15 24.46 -0.22
C VAL A 108 0.71 24.76 0.20
N GLN A 109 0.49 24.97 1.49
CA GLN A 109 -0.82 25.39 1.99
C GLN A 109 -0.99 26.90 1.83
N ASP A 110 -2.08 27.31 1.23
CA ASP A 110 -2.41 28.73 1.06
C ASP A 110 -3.12 29.31 2.32
N ASN A 111 -3.41 30.63 2.27
CA ASN A 111 -4.08 31.33 3.37
C ASN A 111 -5.54 30.90 3.59
N SER A 112 -6.15 30.17 2.65
CA SER A 112 -7.50 29.61 2.80
C SER A 112 -7.49 28.24 3.46
N GLY A 113 -6.30 27.64 3.62
CA GLY A 113 -6.10 26.30 4.17
C GLY A 113 -6.10 25.21 3.11
N LEU A 114 -6.20 25.56 1.81
CA LEU A 114 -6.08 24.59 0.71
C LEU A 114 -4.62 24.33 0.37
N TYR A 115 -4.34 23.08 -0.03
CA TYR A 115 -3.02 22.65 -0.48
C TYR A 115 -2.91 22.79 -1.99
N ASN A 116 -2.00 23.63 -2.44
CA ASN A 116 -1.60 23.74 -3.84
C ASN A 116 -0.49 22.71 -4.11
N VAL A 117 -0.81 21.67 -4.86
CA VAL A 117 0.11 20.57 -5.14
C VAL A 117 0.50 20.57 -6.60
N GLU A 118 1.80 20.64 -6.86
CA GLU A 118 2.35 20.60 -8.20
C GLU A 118 2.78 19.18 -8.58
N PHE A 119 2.26 18.71 -9.71
CA PHE A 119 2.55 17.40 -10.27
C PHE A 119 3.41 17.49 -11.53
N ILE A 120 4.34 16.52 -11.67
CA ILE A 120 4.95 16.17 -12.96
C ILE A 120 4.84 14.65 -13.15
N GLY A 121 4.55 14.23 -14.37
CA GLY A 121 4.45 12.83 -14.69
C GLY A 121 4.21 12.55 -16.17
N ALA A 122 4.10 11.27 -16.48
CA ALA A 122 3.81 10.79 -17.84
C ALA A 122 2.31 10.78 -18.17
N GLY A 123 1.46 11.09 -17.20
CA GLY A 123 0.00 11.10 -17.33
C GLY A 123 -0.56 12.48 -17.69
N GLN A 124 -1.88 12.61 -17.58
CA GLN A 124 -2.61 13.85 -17.85
C GLN A 124 -2.44 14.91 -16.76
N GLN A 125 -1.85 14.53 -15.63
CA GLN A 125 -1.79 15.33 -14.41
C GLN A 125 -0.44 16.09 -14.32
N ASN A 126 -0.23 17.05 -15.20
CA ASN A 126 0.84 18.02 -15.06
C ASN A 126 0.24 19.37 -14.68
N GLY A 127 0.82 20.05 -13.69
CA GLY A 127 0.37 21.35 -13.23
C GLY A 127 0.09 21.42 -11.74
N ILE A 128 -0.62 22.45 -11.32
CA ILE A 128 -0.96 22.71 -9.93
C ILE A 128 -2.45 22.42 -9.72
N PHE A 129 -2.75 21.64 -8.69
CA PHE A 129 -4.10 21.24 -8.29
C PHE A 129 -4.34 21.54 -6.82
N GLU A 130 -5.57 21.88 -6.48
CA GLU A 130 -5.98 22.23 -5.12
C GLU A 130 -6.63 21.03 -4.41
N TYR A 131 -6.23 20.82 -3.15
CA TYR A 131 -6.76 19.78 -2.28
C TYR A 131 -7.09 20.33 -0.89
N ASP A 132 -8.14 19.82 -0.30
CA ASP A 132 -8.51 20.11 1.09
C ASP A 132 -7.62 19.36 2.08
N ARG A 133 -7.13 18.18 1.68
CA ARG A 133 -6.23 17.33 2.48
C ARG A 133 -5.17 16.69 1.59
N VAL A 134 -3.96 16.64 2.11
CA VAL A 134 -2.83 15.90 1.51
C VAL A 134 -2.26 14.98 2.57
N ILE A 135 -2.23 13.68 2.29
CA ILE A 135 -1.75 12.65 3.23
C ILE A 135 -0.58 11.91 2.60
N ASP A 136 0.55 11.90 3.29
CA ASP A 136 1.75 11.21 2.85
C ASP A 136 1.84 9.80 3.45
N THR A 137 1.74 8.80 2.59
CA THR A 137 1.91 7.39 2.94
C THR A 137 3.13 6.76 2.27
N THR A 138 4.03 7.57 1.72
CA THR A 138 5.17 7.08 0.93
C THR A 138 6.11 6.19 1.72
N GLN A 139 6.11 6.30 3.06
CA GLN A 139 6.87 5.39 3.90
C GLN A 139 6.32 3.96 3.93
N ASP A 140 5.11 3.70 3.44
CA ASP A 140 4.59 2.34 3.25
C ASP A 140 5.14 1.68 1.98
N THR A 141 5.53 2.46 0.98
CA THR A 141 6.11 1.96 -0.27
C THR A 141 7.56 2.36 -0.38
N TRP A 142 8.49 1.41 -0.19
CA TRP A 142 9.90 1.67 -0.41
C TRP A 142 10.32 1.18 -1.80
N ILE A 143 10.73 2.11 -2.66
CA ILE A 143 11.26 1.79 -3.99
C ILE A 143 12.64 2.43 -4.11
N PRO A 144 13.73 1.64 -4.07
CA PRO A 144 15.10 2.15 -3.92
C PRO A 144 15.56 3.09 -5.04
N TRP A 145 15.01 2.94 -6.23
CA TRP A 145 15.39 3.76 -7.40
C TRP A 145 14.44 4.92 -7.67
N ALA A 146 13.37 5.04 -6.91
CA ALA A 146 12.40 6.10 -7.12
C ALA A 146 12.90 7.41 -6.54
N LYS A 147 12.67 8.51 -7.25
CA LYS A 147 12.87 9.83 -6.68
C LYS A 147 11.76 10.11 -5.68
N PRO A 148 12.09 10.53 -4.45
CA PRO A 148 11.10 10.85 -3.46
C PRO A 148 10.19 12.00 -3.94
N HIS A 149 8.96 11.99 -3.47
CA HIS A 149 8.08 13.13 -3.56
C HIS A 149 8.63 14.29 -2.72
N ASN A 150 8.46 15.51 -3.18
CA ASN A 150 8.85 16.71 -2.42
C ASN A 150 7.59 17.35 -1.82
N ILE A 151 7.12 16.76 -0.72
CA ILE A 151 5.94 17.20 -0.01
C ILE A 151 6.39 17.93 1.24
N SER A 152 6.24 19.26 1.27
CA SER A 152 6.69 20.10 2.37
C SER A 152 5.57 20.46 3.36
N GLU A 153 4.36 20.60 2.87
CA GLU A 153 3.17 20.91 3.67
C GLU A 153 2.10 19.87 3.40
N ILE A 154 1.61 19.24 4.45
CA ILE A 154 0.73 18.07 4.42
C ILE A 154 -0.23 18.11 5.60
N SER A 155 -1.33 17.40 5.47
CA SER A 155 -2.32 17.24 6.55
C SER A 155 -1.89 16.21 7.58
N ASN A 156 -1.36 15.09 7.11
CA ASN A 156 -0.88 14.00 7.96
C ASN A 156 0.16 13.14 7.23
N THR A 157 1.03 12.45 7.99
CA THR A 157 2.07 11.57 7.45
C THR A 157 2.09 10.24 8.18
N TYR A 158 2.15 9.17 7.41
CA TYR A 158 2.45 7.85 7.94
C TYR A 158 3.94 7.72 8.22
N HIS A 159 4.29 7.49 9.48
CA HIS A 159 5.66 7.28 9.92
C HIS A 159 5.87 5.83 10.37
N VAL A 160 6.93 5.22 9.88
CA VAL A 160 7.32 3.87 10.26
C VAL A 160 8.84 3.72 10.27
N GLU A 161 9.37 3.15 11.34
CA GLU A 161 10.76 2.74 11.43
C GLU A 161 10.96 1.45 10.64
N ARG A 162 12.02 1.39 9.83
CA ARG A 162 12.31 0.27 8.93
C ARG A 162 13.72 -0.23 9.08
N GLU A 163 13.90 -1.49 8.77
CA GLU A 163 15.20 -2.12 8.67
C GLU A 163 15.25 -3.10 7.50
N GLU A 164 16.44 -3.57 7.19
CA GLU A 164 16.66 -4.55 6.16
C GLU A 164 15.88 -5.84 6.44
N ALA A 165 15.33 -6.41 5.38
CA ALA A 165 14.63 -7.67 5.41
C ALA A 165 14.88 -8.45 4.12
N VAL A 166 14.83 -9.77 4.19
CA VAL A 166 14.98 -10.63 3.03
C VAL A 166 13.89 -11.69 3.01
N GLY A 167 13.28 -11.86 1.84
CA GLY A 167 12.33 -12.91 1.53
C GLY A 167 12.90 -13.90 0.55
N TYR A 168 12.71 -15.18 0.82
CA TYR A 168 13.06 -16.28 -0.09
C TYR A 168 11.79 -16.94 -0.60
N VAL A 169 11.63 -16.95 -1.93
CA VAL A 169 10.58 -17.71 -2.59
C VAL A 169 11.13 -19.07 -2.98
N HIS A 170 10.46 -20.13 -2.60
CA HIS A 170 10.91 -21.52 -2.83
C HIS A 170 9.71 -22.47 -3.01
N LEU A 171 9.95 -23.71 -3.42
CA LEU A 171 8.89 -24.72 -3.47
C LEU A 171 8.44 -25.09 -2.04
N GLN A 172 7.14 -25.33 -1.85
CA GLN A 172 6.59 -25.78 -0.54
C GLN A 172 7.31 -27.01 0.02
N SER A 173 7.72 -27.94 -0.84
CA SER A 173 8.46 -29.12 -0.44
C SER A 173 9.81 -28.83 0.23
N ASN A 174 10.32 -27.62 0.10
CA ASN A 174 11.61 -27.19 0.64
C ASN A 174 11.47 -26.31 1.90
N THR A 175 10.26 -26.08 2.39
CA THR A 175 9.98 -25.18 3.52
C THR A 175 10.77 -25.51 4.78
N PHE A 176 11.03 -26.79 5.06
CA PHE A 176 11.82 -27.25 6.21
C PHE A 176 13.29 -26.78 6.20
N GLU A 177 13.79 -26.30 5.05
CA GLU A 177 15.16 -25.77 4.92
C GLU A 177 15.26 -24.30 5.34
N PHE A 178 14.14 -23.65 5.61
CA PHE A 178 14.02 -22.22 5.94
C PHE A 178 13.49 -22.02 7.36
N ASN A 179 14.16 -22.63 8.32
CA ASN A 179 13.83 -22.51 9.74
C ASN A 179 14.11 -21.07 10.23
N ASP A 180 13.52 -20.72 11.35
CA ASP A 180 13.70 -19.41 12.04
C ASP A 180 13.22 -18.18 11.26
N ALA A 181 12.44 -18.36 10.17
CA ALA A 181 11.77 -17.27 9.50
C ALA A 181 10.75 -16.60 10.43
N ILE A 182 10.64 -15.28 10.37
CA ILE A 182 9.61 -14.51 11.09
C ILE A 182 8.23 -14.89 10.57
N TYR A 183 8.11 -14.95 9.24
CA TYR A 183 6.93 -15.48 8.57
C TYR A 183 7.32 -16.57 7.58
N GLN A 184 6.57 -17.65 7.62
CA GLN A 184 6.63 -18.73 6.66
C GLN A 184 5.25 -18.91 6.04
N ILE A 185 5.12 -18.58 4.77
CA ILE A 185 3.85 -18.41 4.08
C ILE A 185 3.75 -19.46 2.99
N HIS A 186 2.68 -20.25 3.01
CA HIS A 186 2.39 -21.21 1.96
C HIS A 186 1.38 -20.62 0.99
N ARG A 187 1.78 -20.51 -0.25
CA ARG A 187 0.95 -19.96 -1.34
C ARG A 187 0.22 -21.08 -2.08
N HIS A 188 -0.84 -20.72 -2.82
CA HIS A 188 -1.59 -21.72 -3.61
C HIS A 188 -0.91 -22.25 -4.85
N ASP A 189 0.00 -21.44 -5.40
CA ASP A 189 0.75 -21.80 -6.60
C ASP A 189 1.82 -22.87 -6.34
N GLY A 190 1.82 -23.47 -5.15
CA GLY A 190 2.80 -24.50 -4.74
C GLY A 190 4.13 -23.91 -4.26
N LEU A 191 4.21 -22.58 -4.16
CA LEU A 191 5.37 -21.87 -3.63
C LEU A 191 5.17 -21.52 -2.16
N SER A 192 6.28 -21.27 -1.48
CA SER A 192 6.32 -20.70 -0.14
C SER A 192 7.25 -19.51 -0.11
N GLU A 193 6.96 -18.61 0.81
CA GLU A 193 7.83 -17.49 1.15
C GLU A 193 8.33 -17.66 2.57
N SER A 194 9.62 -17.41 2.79
CA SER A 194 10.23 -17.37 4.12
C SER A 194 10.92 -16.04 4.30
N TRP A 195 10.47 -15.26 5.29
CA TRP A 195 10.89 -13.88 5.50
C TRP A 195 11.68 -13.72 6.80
N TYR A 196 12.78 -13.00 6.69
CA TYR A 196 13.74 -12.72 7.76
C TYR A 196 13.99 -11.23 7.89
N GLN A 197 14.30 -10.81 9.10
CA GLN A 197 14.74 -9.46 9.39
C GLN A 197 16.27 -9.42 9.38
N GLY A 198 16.84 -8.29 8.94
CA GLY A 198 18.28 -8.09 8.82
C GLY A 198 18.88 -8.74 7.58
N ASP A 199 20.19 -8.69 7.52
CA ASP A 199 20.98 -9.32 6.46
C ASP A 199 21.05 -10.84 6.71
N HIS A 200 20.12 -11.55 6.11
CA HIS A 200 20.08 -13.01 6.14
C HIS A 200 20.58 -13.58 4.82
N THR A 201 21.56 -14.48 4.89
CA THR A 201 22.09 -15.15 3.70
C THR A 201 21.79 -16.65 3.76
N THR A 202 21.33 -17.20 2.65
CA THR A 202 21.15 -18.65 2.52
C THR A 202 22.11 -19.22 1.48
N THR A 203 22.67 -20.36 1.79
CA THR A 203 23.44 -21.17 0.82
C THR A 203 22.56 -22.13 0.02
N ASN A 204 21.25 -22.11 0.29
CA ASN A 204 20.30 -23.02 -0.33
C ASN A 204 20.13 -22.68 -1.82
N ARG A 205 20.46 -23.64 -2.68
CA ARG A 205 20.36 -23.51 -4.15
C ARG A 205 18.93 -23.70 -4.69
N LYS A 206 17.96 -24.01 -3.83
CA LYS A 206 16.57 -24.27 -4.20
C LYS A 206 15.68 -23.01 -4.07
N VAL A 207 16.29 -21.85 -3.91
CA VAL A 207 15.58 -20.56 -3.95
C VAL A 207 15.26 -20.23 -5.40
N ILE A 208 14.00 -19.84 -5.62
CA ILE A 208 13.49 -19.38 -6.92
C ILE A 208 13.71 -17.88 -7.07
N GLU A 209 13.43 -17.12 -6.01
CA GLU A 209 13.56 -15.67 -5.99
C GLU A 209 14.08 -15.21 -4.62
N ILE A 210 14.88 -14.16 -4.62
CA ILE A 210 15.35 -13.47 -3.41
C ILE A 210 14.85 -12.04 -3.49
N ILE A 211 14.13 -11.61 -2.47
CA ILE A 211 13.58 -10.26 -2.34
C ILE A 211 14.33 -9.56 -1.21
N SER A 212 15.16 -8.57 -1.55
CA SER A 212 15.82 -7.71 -0.54
C SER A 212 15.09 -6.38 -0.47
N THR A 213 14.70 -5.99 0.72
CA THR A 213 13.83 -4.81 0.92
C THR A 213 14.04 -4.19 2.30
N MET A 214 13.34 -3.08 2.54
CA MET A 214 13.23 -2.44 3.85
C MET A 214 11.80 -2.62 4.37
N LEU A 215 11.62 -3.34 5.47
CA LEU A 215 10.32 -3.58 6.08
C LEU A 215 10.23 -2.91 7.46
N PRO A 216 9.01 -2.67 7.97
CA PRO A 216 8.82 -2.15 9.32
C PRO A 216 9.50 -3.02 10.37
N VAL A 217 10.15 -2.37 11.34
CA VAL A 217 10.70 -3.06 12.54
C VAL A 217 9.61 -3.79 13.31
N ASN A 218 8.42 -3.22 13.34
CA ASN A 218 7.25 -3.90 13.88
C ASN A 218 6.70 -4.93 12.89
N HIS A 219 6.94 -6.21 13.14
CA HIS A 219 6.55 -7.32 12.28
C HIS A 219 5.02 -7.44 12.08
N ALA A 220 4.19 -6.93 12.98
CA ALA A 220 2.74 -6.92 12.78
C ALA A 220 2.35 -6.12 11.51
N LEU A 221 3.15 -5.09 11.17
CA LEU A 221 2.95 -4.30 9.95
C LEU A 221 3.40 -5.03 8.66
N TRP A 222 3.88 -6.26 8.74
CA TRP A 222 4.13 -7.09 7.56
C TRP A 222 2.84 -7.74 7.05
N ASP A 223 1.81 -7.81 7.89
CA ASP A 223 0.47 -8.26 7.53
C ASP A 223 -0.30 -7.20 6.74
N CYS A 224 -0.86 -7.61 5.61
CA CYS A 224 -1.65 -6.78 4.73
C CYS A 224 -2.88 -6.18 5.43
N SER A 225 -3.54 -6.95 6.30
CA SER A 225 -4.73 -6.50 7.03
C SER A 225 -4.41 -5.40 8.03
N VAL A 226 -3.31 -5.54 8.76
CA VAL A 226 -2.84 -4.54 9.73
C VAL A 226 -2.45 -3.25 9.04
N ARG A 227 -1.74 -3.32 7.91
CA ARG A 227 -1.37 -2.11 7.13
C ARG A 227 -2.59 -1.40 6.57
N PHE A 228 -3.57 -2.13 6.05
CA PHE A 228 -4.81 -1.54 5.57
C PHE A 228 -5.57 -0.83 6.71
N GLN A 229 -5.70 -1.49 7.86
CA GLN A 229 -6.34 -0.90 9.04
C GLN A 229 -5.59 0.35 9.52
N THR A 230 -4.25 0.32 9.55
CA THR A 230 -3.43 1.49 9.88
C THR A 230 -3.74 2.69 8.97
N GLY A 231 -3.99 2.43 7.69
CA GLY A 231 -4.42 3.48 6.75
C GLY A 231 -5.78 4.07 7.09
N MET A 232 -6.74 3.25 7.50
CA MET A 232 -8.06 3.73 7.93
C MET A 232 -7.97 4.59 9.20
N GLU A 233 -7.12 4.20 10.15
CA GLU A 233 -6.84 4.96 11.36
C GLU A 233 -6.17 6.30 11.03
N LEU A 234 -5.17 6.30 10.15
CA LEU A 234 -4.49 7.52 9.68
C LEU A 234 -5.48 8.53 9.10
N TRP A 235 -6.48 8.09 8.34
CA TRP A 235 -7.56 8.95 7.86
C TRP A 235 -8.39 9.51 9.02
N SER A 236 -8.75 8.68 9.99
CA SER A 236 -9.55 9.09 11.14
C SER A 236 -8.85 10.17 11.97
N ASP A 237 -7.54 10.14 12.06
CA ASP A 237 -6.70 11.11 12.78
C ASP A 237 -6.57 12.46 12.03
N THR A 238 -7.03 12.53 10.77
CA THR A 238 -7.00 13.76 9.96
C THR A 238 -8.28 14.60 10.07
N LYS A 239 -9.32 14.07 10.69
CA LYS A 239 -10.61 14.73 10.89
C LYS A 239 -10.55 15.74 12.02
#